data_830e81842ef815f106872bf2980ea160
#
_entry.id   830e81842ef815f106872bf2980ea160
#
_cell.length_a   1.000
_cell.length_b   1.000
_cell.length_c   1.000
_cell.angle_alpha   90.00
_cell.angle_beta   90.00
_cell.angle_gamma   90.00
#
_symmetry.space_group_name_H-M   'P 1'
#
loop_
_entity.id
_entity.type
_entity.pdbx_description
1 polymer ?
#
loop_
_entity_poly.entity_id
_entity_poly.type
_entity_poly.pdbx_seq_one_letter_code
_entity_poly.pdbx_strand_id
1 'polypeptide(L)'
;MSEFNLNIREEGDIVIIETTGYLNNVGGEKISEACYEQMNSGKKFFLLNLENSKVVNSIGVSILIEIIEKLQDVDGKLGYYNLAPIVEKTFNIMGITKYSSVYGSESEGLEGMA
;
A
#
# COMPACT_ATOMS: atom_id res chain seq x y z
N MET A 1 15.88 -11.35 -14.14
CA MET A 1 14.47 -11.19 -13.78
C MET A 1 14.39 -10.52 -12.42
N SER A 2 13.62 -9.46 -12.35
CA SER A 2 13.52 -8.73 -11.08
C SER A 2 12.47 -9.38 -10.18
N GLU A 3 12.81 -9.52 -8.92
CA GLU A 3 11.90 -9.98 -7.92
C GLU A 3 11.20 -8.79 -7.28
N PHE A 4 10.01 -9.01 -6.73
CA PHE A 4 9.34 -8.00 -5.94
C PHE A 4 9.99 -7.96 -4.56
N ASN A 5 10.40 -6.77 -4.15
CA ASN A 5 11.03 -6.56 -2.85
C ASN A 5 10.33 -5.46 -2.10
N LEU A 6 10.40 -5.52 -0.78
CA LEU A 6 9.88 -4.43 0.04
C LEU A 6 10.79 -4.17 1.22
N ASN A 7 10.75 -2.92 1.69
CA ASN A 7 11.47 -2.46 2.85
C ASN A 7 10.46 -1.84 3.79
N ILE A 8 10.55 -2.17 5.07
CA ILE A 8 9.58 -1.72 6.08
C ILE A 8 10.30 -0.82 7.08
N ARG A 9 9.69 0.34 7.35
CA ARG A 9 10.16 1.20 8.44
C ARG A 9 8.97 1.80 9.15
N GLU A 10 9.18 2.33 10.32
CA GLU A 10 8.11 2.87 11.16
C GLU A 10 8.36 4.35 11.43
N GLU A 11 7.29 5.12 11.38
CA GLU A 11 7.28 6.53 11.78
C GLU A 11 6.11 6.70 12.75
N GLY A 12 6.39 6.66 14.05
CA GLY A 12 5.36 6.66 15.07
C GLY A 12 4.48 5.43 14.95
N ASP A 13 3.18 5.62 14.80
CA ASP A 13 2.22 4.54 14.65
C ASP A 13 2.01 4.10 13.20
N ILE A 14 2.70 4.73 12.27
CA ILE A 14 2.54 4.48 10.83
C ILE A 14 3.66 3.57 10.34
N VAL A 15 3.29 2.51 9.64
CA VAL A 15 4.23 1.61 8.99
C VAL A 15 4.37 2.05 7.54
N ILE A 16 5.60 2.33 7.10
CA ILE A 16 5.88 2.70 5.72
C ILE A 16 6.47 1.48 5.03
N ILE A 17 5.87 1.09 3.92
CA ILE A 17 6.33 -0.04 3.11
C ILE A 17 6.76 0.50 1.76
N GLU A 18 8.05 0.40 1.48
CA GLU A 18 8.63 0.82 0.21
C GLU A 18 8.78 -0.40 -0.68
N THR A 19 8.19 -0.37 -1.88
CA THR A 19 8.16 -1.53 -2.76
C THR A 19 9.03 -1.31 -3.98
N THR A 20 9.49 -2.40 -4.58
CA THR A 20 10.23 -2.41 -5.84
C THR A 20 9.76 -3.61 -6.65
N GLY A 21 9.29 -3.36 -7.86
CA GLY A 21 8.89 -4.43 -8.78
C GLY A 21 7.44 -4.35 -9.21
N TYR A 22 7.03 -5.34 -9.98
CA TYR A 22 5.69 -5.43 -10.55
C TYR A 22 4.67 -5.81 -9.46
N LEU A 23 3.67 -4.95 -9.29
CA LEU A 23 2.60 -5.23 -8.32
C LEU A 23 1.55 -6.14 -8.97
N ASN A 24 1.85 -7.41 -8.99
CA ASN A 24 0.99 -8.49 -9.46
C ASN A 24 0.56 -9.36 -8.26
N ASN A 25 0.17 -10.60 -8.51
CA ASN A 25 -0.22 -11.50 -7.43
C ASN A 25 0.93 -11.75 -6.44
N VAL A 26 2.15 -11.95 -6.92
CA VAL A 26 3.31 -12.18 -6.06
C VAL A 26 3.61 -10.95 -5.22
N GLY A 27 3.67 -9.77 -5.85
CA GLY A 27 3.92 -8.51 -5.15
C GLY A 27 2.81 -8.18 -4.15
N GLY A 28 1.56 -8.37 -4.55
CA GLY A 28 0.43 -8.15 -3.67
C GLY A 28 0.46 -9.06 -2.44
N GLU A 29 0.80 -10.32 -2.64
CA GLU A 29 0.91 -11.27 -1.52
C GLU A 29 2.02 -10.90 -0.56
N LYS A 30 3.16 -10.41 -1.05
CA LYS A 30 4.25 -9.95 -0.19
C LYS A 30 3.83 -8.75 0.64
N ILE A 31 3.13 -7.79 0.04
CA ILE A 31 2.59 -6.64 0.78
C ILE A 31 1.58 -7.12 1.83
N SER A 32 0.68 -8.01 1.44
CA SER A 32 -0.35 -8.57 2.32
C SER A 32 0.28 -9.24 3.56
N GLU A 33 1.29 -10.07 3.33
CA GLU A 33 2.00 -10.77 4.38
C GLU A 33 2.65 -9.80 5.35
N ALA A 34 3.32 -8.77 4.81
CA ALA A 34 3.95 -7.74 5.63
C ALA A 34 2.92 -6.95 6.45
N CYS A 35 1.80 -6.59 5.85
CA CYS A 35 0.74 -5.85 6.55
C CYS A 35 0.13 -6.69 7.66
N TYR A 36 -0.20 -7.96 7.39
CA TYR A 36 -0.83 -8.81 8.39
C TYR A 36 0.10 -9.11 9.56
N GLU A 37 1.39 -9.29 9.28
CA GLU A 37 2.39 -9.46 10.33
C GLU A 37 2.46 -8.23 11.25
N GLN A 38 2.46 -7.04 10.67
CA GLN A 38 2.47 -5.79 11.44
C GLN A 38 1.14 -5.58 12.18
N MET A 39 0.02 -5.95 11.57
CA MET A 39 -1.29 -5.88 12.22
C MET A 39 -1.36 -6.78 13.45
N ASN A 40 -0.71 -7.94 13.40
CA ASN A 40 -0.64 -8.84 14.56
C ASN A 40 0.11 -8.20 15.73
N SER A 41 0.97 -7.22 15.45
CA SER A 41 1.68 -6.45 16.48
C SER A 41 0.93 -5.18 16.89
N GLY A 42 -0.29 -4.99 16.41
CA GLY A 42 -1.13 -3.84 16.77
C GLY A 42 -1.05 -2.66 15.83
N LYS A 43 -0.28 -2.75 14.75
CA LYS A 43 -0.20 -1.67 13.76
C LYS A 43 -1.42 -1.70 12.86
N LYS A 44 -1.91 -0.52 12.47
CA LYS A 44 -3.09 -0.42 11.60
C LYS A 44 -3.06 0.74 10.61
N PHE A 45 -1.96 1.48 10.55
CA PHE A 45 -1.81 2.57 9.58
C PHE A 45 -0.62 2.25 8.69
N PHE A 46 -0.88 2.11 7.38
CA PHE A 46 0.13 1.68 6.42
C PHE A 46 0.20 2.67 5.27
N LEU A 47 1.41 3.05 4.91
CA LEU A 47 1.68 3.98 3.84
C LEU A 47 2.63 3.31 2.86
N LEU A 48 2.17 3.09 1.63
CA LEU A 48 2.95 2.42 0.60
C LEU A 48 3.66 3.43 -0.29
N ASN A 49 4.97 3.31 -0.39
CA ASN A 49 5.75 4.07 -1.36
C ASN A 49 5.89 3.21 -2.62
N LEU A 50 5.20 3.61 -3.69
CA LEU A 50 5.15 2.85 -4.94
C LEU A 50 6.02 3.45 -6.04
N GLU A 51 7.00 4.28 -5.67
CA GLU A 51 7.90 4.92 -6.64
C GLU A 51 8.57 3.92 -7.58
N ASN A 52 8.98 2.78 -7.03
CA ASN A 52 9.68 1.75 -7.78
C ASN A 52 8.78 0.58 -8.20
N SER A 53 7.47 0.77 -8.14
CA SER A 53 6.46 -0.19 -8.59
C SER A 53 5.58 0.50 -9.63
N LYS A 54 6.10 0.61 -10.84
CA LYS A 54 5.49 1.39 -11.93
C LYS A 54 4.52 0.59 -12.80
N VAL A 55 4.38 -0.70 -12.53
CA VAL A 55 3.47 -1.59 -13.25
C VAL A 55 2.64 -2.35 -12.22
N VAL A 56 1.33 -2.34 -12.43
CA VAL A 56 0.39 -3.07 -11.57
C VAL A 56 -0.59 -3.84 -12.45
N ASN A 57 -1.17 -4.90 -11.92
CA ASN A 57 -2.28 -5.58 -12.58
C ASN A 57 -3.47 -5.68 -11.63
N SER A 58 -4.60 -6.15 -12.16
CA SER A 58 -5.84 -6.20 -11.40
C SER A 58 -5.77 -7.15 -10.20
N ILE A 59 -4.97 -8.21 -10.30
CA ILE A 59 -4.83 -9.16 -9.19
C ILE A 59 -4.09 -8.51 -8.03
N GLY A 60 -3.00 -7.80 -8.32
CA GLY A 60 -2.26 -7.06 -7.30
C GLY A 60 -3.14 -6.04 -6.60
N VAL A 61 -3.93 -5.28 -7.36
CA VAL A 61 -4.84 -4.29 -6.77
C VAL A 61 -5.92 -4.98 -5.94
N SER A 62 -6.45 -6.11 -6.39
CA SER A 62 -7.46 -6.87 -5.64
C SER A 62 -6.94 -7.31 -4.26
N ILE A 63 -5.67 -7.67 -4.20
CA ILE A 63 -5.06 -8.05 -2.91
C ILE A 63 -4.98 -6.83 -1.98
N LEU A 64 -4.64 -5.65 -2.51
CA LEU A 64 -4.66 -4.42 -1.72
C LEU A 64 -6.07 -4.12 -1.20
N ILE A 65 -7.10 -4.38 -1.98
CA ILE A 65 -8.49 -4.20 -1.54
C ILE A 65 -8.79 -5.13 -0.35
N GLU A 66 -8.33 -6.37 -0.38
CA GLU A 66 -8.51 -7.28 0.75
C GLU A 66 -7.83 -6.75 2.01
N ILE A 67 -6.64 -6.16 1.88
CA ILE A 67 -5.94 -5.55 3.01
C ILE A 67 -6.78 -4.39 3.57
N ILE A 68 -7.33 -3.55 2.70
CA ILE A 68 -8.18 -2.43 3.12
C ILE A 68 -9.39 -2.94 3.91
N GLU A 69 -10.03 -4.01 3.45
CA GLU A 69 -11.18 -4.59 4.14
C GLU A 69 -10.82 -5.05 5.56
N LYS A 70 -9.66 -5.68 5.70
CA LYS A 70 -9.18 -6.10 7.03
C LYS A 70 -8.86 -4.90 7.92
N LEU A 71 -8.29 -3.86 7.34
CA LEU A 71 -7.98 -2.64 8.09
C LEU A 71 -9.23 -1.93 8.55
N GLN A 72 -10.31 -1.95 7.77
CA GLN A 72 -11.57 -1.36 8.17
C GLN A 72 -12.14 -1.99 9.45
N ASP A 73 -11.90 -3.29 9.64
CA ASP A 73 -12.37 -4.00 10.82
C ASP A 73 -11.68 -3.52 12.12
N VAL A 74 -10.54 -2.86 12.01
CA VAL A 74 -9.78 -2.37 13.17
C VAL A 74 -9.61 -0.85 13.14
N ASP A 75 -10.39 -0.15 12.33
CA ASP A 75 -10.30 1.30 12.14
C ASP A 75 -8.92 1.75 11.64
N GLY A 76 -8.31 0.90 10.81
CA GLY A 76 -7.03 1.20 10.19
C GLY A 76 -7.16 1.90 8.86
N LYS A 77 -6.04 2.25 8.26
CA LYS A 77 -5.99 2.96 6.97
C LYS A 77 -4.84 2.48 6.12
N LEU A 78 -5.05 2.51 4.81
CA LEU A 78 -4.01 2.29 3.81
C LEU A 78 -3.93 3.54 2.95
N GLY A 79 -2.71 3.99 2.69
CA GLY A 79 -2.48 5.11 1.80
C GLY A 79 -1.28 4.85 0.92
N TYR A 80 -1.10 5.70 -0.08
CA TYR A 80 -0.04 5.56 -1.08
C TYR A 80 0.59 6.90 -1.41
N TYR A 81 1.85 6.89 -1.83
CA TYR A 81 2.48 8.05 -2.41
C TYR A 81 3.49 7.62 -3.48
N ASN A 82 3.92 8.57 -4.28
CA ASN A 82 4.83 8.34 -5.42
C ASN A 82 4.25 7.38 -6.46
N LEU A 83 2.95 7.51 -6.76
CA LEU A 83 2.33 6.68 -7.79
C LEU A 83 2.70 7.19 -9.18
N ALA A 84 3.17 6.28 -10.05
CA ALA A 84 3.27 6.59 -11.47
C ALA A 84 1.87 6.90 -12.00
N PRO A 85 1.73 7.78 -13.00
CA PRO A 85 0.41 8.17 -13.52
C PRO A 85 -0.47 6.98 -13.92
N ILE A 86 0.11 5.95 -14.55
CA ILE A 86 -0.66 4.78 -14.97
C ILE A 86 -1.12 3.95 -13.76
N VAL A 87 -0.33 3.93 -12.70
CA VAL A 87 -0.69 3.22 -11.47
C VAL A 87 -1.87 3.92 -10.80
N GLU A 88 -1.80 5.23 -10.67
CA GLU A 88 -2.88 6.01 -10.07
C GLU A 88 -4.16 5.87 -10.89
N LYS A 89 -4.06 5.92 -12.20
CA LYS A 89 -5.22 5.74 -13.08
C LYS A 89 -5.85 4.36 -12.88
N THR A 90 -5.05 3.32 -12.80
CA THR A 90 -5.53 1.96 -12.57
C THR A 90 -6.23 1.85 -11.22
N PHE A 91 -5.66 2.43 -10.18
CA PHE A 91 -6.27 2.45 -8.86
C PHE A 91 -7.63 3.15 -8.87
N ASN A 92 -7.73 4.29 -9.57
CA ASN A 92 -8.98 5.02 -9.67
C ASN A 92 -10.04 4.22 -10.44
N ILE A 93 -9.65 3.58 -11.54
CA ILE A 93 -10.56 2.78 -12.35
C ILE A 93 -11.09 1.59 -11.54
N MET A 94 -10.24 0.95 -10.76
CA MET A 94 -10.64 -0.19 -9.95
C MET A 94 -11.36 0.19 -8.65
N GLY A 95 -11.44 1.48 -8.35
CA GLY A 95 -12.20 1.98 -7.21
C GLY A 95 -11.51 1.88 -5.86
N ILE A 96 -10.25 1.48 -5.83
CA ILE A 96 -9.51 1.33 -4.58
C ILE A 96 -9.36 2.66 -3.83
N THR A 97 -9.31 3.77 -4.56
CA THR A 97 -9.15 5.10 -3.97
C THR A 97 -10.42 5.63 -3.30
N LYS A 98 -11.52 4.90 -3.37
CA LYS A 98 -12.73 5.22 -2.60
C LYS A 98 -12.55 4.89 -1.11
N TYR A 99 -11.65 3.97 -0.78
CA TYR A 99 -11.47 3.46 0.58
C TYR A 99 -10.02 3.61 1.05
N SER A 100 -9.19 4.30 0.27
CA SER A 100 -7.80 4.56 0.61
C SER A 100 -7.40 5.90 0.00
N SER A 101 -6.27 6.43 0.42
CA SER A 101 -5.88 7.80 0.04
C SER A 101 -4.58 7.82 -0.72
N VAL A 102 -4.50 8.69 -1.72
CA VAL A 102 -3.26 8.98 -2.45
C VAL A 102 -2.73 10.31 -1.96
N TYR A 103 -1.47 10.33 -1.55
CA TYR A 103 -0.80 11.53 -1.06
C TYR A 103 0.29 11.97 -2.04
N GLY A 104 0.61 13.24 -2.02
CA GLY A 104 1.63 13.81 -2.90
C GLY A 104 3.05 13.50 -2.47
N SER A 105 3.25 13.13 -1.20
CA SER A 105 4.57 12.85 -0.64
C SER A 105 4.44 12.04 0.64
N GLU A 106 5.57 11.53 1.12
CA GLU A 106 5.62 10.84 2.41
C GLU A 106 5.15 11.77 3.54
N SER A 107 5.62 13.02 3.53
CA SER A 107 5.26 14.00 4.54
C SER A 107 3.75 14.23 4.60
N GLU A 108 3.11 14.39 3.44
CA GLU A 108 1.66 14.54 3.37
C GLU A 108 0.93 13.28 3.84
N GLY A 109 1.47 12.11 3.51
CA GLY A 109 0.91 10.84 3.95
C GLY A 109 0.96 10.68 5.47
N LEU A 110 2.08 11.03 6.06
CA LEU A 110 2.25 10.97 7.52
C LEU A 110 1.29 11.92 8.22
N GLU A 111 1.11 13.13 7.70
CA GLU A 111 0.15 14.07 8.25
C GLU A 111 -1.29 13.58 8.09
N GLY A 112 -1.62 13.02 6.94
CA GLY A 112 -2.98 12.56 6.66
C GLY A 112 -3.40 11.36 7.47
N MET A 113 -2.45 10.59 7.95
CA MET A 113 -2.70 9.38 8.75
C MET A 113 -2.56 9.61 10.26
N ALA A 114 -2.01 10.74 10.63
CA ALA A 114 -1.81 11.06 12.04
C ALA A 114 -3.12 11.28 12.79
#